data_5e45dc9f2dc6c883ada53f478fb3990e
#
_entry.id   5e45dc9f2dc6c883ada53f478fb3990e
#
_cell.length_a   1.000
_cell.length_b   1.000
_cell.length_c   1.000
_cell.angle_alpha   90.00
_cell.angle_beta   90.00
_cell.angle_gamma   90.00
#
_symmetry.space_group_name_H-M   'P 1'
#
loop_
_entity.id
_entity.type
_entity.pdbx_description
1 polymer ?
#
loop_
_entity_poly.entity_id
_entity_poly.type
_entity_poly.pdbx_seq_one_letter_code
_entity_poly.pdbx_strand_id
1 'polypeptide(L)'
;MIDRELIAKIKDKRAKIGIVGMGYVGVPLGIEFAERGLEVVGFDTDAEKIKNINSGKQIMKHISSKKMTKFVKNGCKATSDFEELKHTDCILMCVPTPLDIYEQPDMSYVKSATKTISKNLRKGQLVILESTTYPGTTKEIIKPILEESGLVAGKDFFLAYSPEREDPGNKDFSVSKIPKVIGGLTDKCLSVADTLYSQIISETVKVSSPETAEATKLMENIFRAVNIAMVNELKLVFERMNINIWEVIEAANSKPFGFMPFYPGPGMGGHCIPIDPFYLSWKAKEFNTEAKFIELAGEVNRKMTENVAHRIGKALNDHSKSIRKSNILMLGLAYKKDIDDMRESPALKIAELLRFKGANISYHDPNINDAKAVSYTHLRAHETFH
;
A
#
# COMPACT_ATOMS: atom_id res chain seq x y z
N MET A 1 4.03 -3.86 -34.96
CA MET A 1 4.45 -2.49 -35.38
C MET A 1 4.31 -1.53 -34.22
N ILE A 2 3.12 -1.37 -33.62
CA ILE A 2 2.84 -0.40 -32.52
C ILE A 2 3.68 -0.68 -31.25
N ASP A 3 3.85 -1.96 -30.89
CA ASP A 3 4.71 -2.41 -29.78
C ASP A 3 6.17 -1.98 -29.96
N ARG A 4 6.73 -2.17 -31.15
CA ARG A 4 8.12 -1.79 -31.45
C ARG A 4 8.34 -0.27 -31.40
N GLU A 5 7.34 0.49 -31.81
CA GLU A 5 7.40 1.96 -31.76
C GLU A 5 7.43 2.45 -30.32
N LEU A 6 6.53 1.94 -29.45
CA LEU A 6 6.52 2.32 -28.03
C LEU A 6 7.80 1.85 -27.33
N ILE A 7 8.26 0.63 -27.58
CA ILE A 7 9.54 0.14 -27.04
C ILE A 7 10.70 1.05 -27.43
N ALA A 8 10.76 1.51 -28.69
CA ALA A 8 11.79 2.45 -29.12
C ALA A 8 11.70 3.78 -28.39
N LYS A 9 10.50 4.37 -28.28
CA LYS A 9 10.27 5.61 -27.51
C LYS A 9 10.73 5.49 -26.05
N ILE A 10 10.45 4.35 -25.39
CA ILE A 10 10.85 4.10 -24.02
C ILE A 10 12.38 4.03 -23.91
N LYS A 11 13.03 3.26 -24.77
CA LYS A 11 14.49 3.10 -24.77
C LYS A 11 15.22 4.42 -25.06
N ASP A 12 14.68 5.21 -25.98
CA ASP A 12 15.23 6.53 -26.35
C ASP A 12 14.88 7.64 -25.34
N LYS A 13 14.18 7.33 -24.25
CA LYS A 13 13.68 8.29 -23.24
C LYS A 13 12.73 9.36 -23.80
N ARG A 14 12.07 9.08 -24.91
CA ARG A 14 11.08 9.97 -25.53
C ARG A 14 9.64 9.66 -25.12
N ALA A 15 9.42 8.54 -24.41
CA ALA A 15 8.12 8.18 -23.90
C ALA A 15 7.73 9.09 -22.74
N LYS A 16 6.50 9.58 -22.75
CA LYS A 16 5.90 10.39 -21.68
C LYS A 16 5.10 9.49 -20.75
N ILE A 17 5.38 9.56 -19.46
CA ILE A 17 4.78 8.74 -18.42
C ILE A 17 3.66 9.54 -17.74
N GLY A 18 2.45 9.00 -17.74
CA GLY A 18 1.31 9.49 -16.95
C GLY A 18 1.17 8.65 -15.68
N ILE A 19 1.05 9.28 -14.53
CA ILE A 19 0.82 8.58 -13.24
C ILE A 19 -0.49 9.08 -12.65
N VAL A 20 -1.49 8.21 -12.58
CA VAL A 20 -2.81 8.50 -12.01
C VAL A 20 -2.83 8.11 -10.54
N GLY A 21 -2.91 9.11 -9.65
CA GLY A 21 -2.76 8.97 -8.21
C GLY A 21 -1.34 9.31 -7.74
N MET A 22 -1.14 10.55 -7.31
CA MET A 22 0.13 11.06 -6.79
C MET A 22 0.21 10.89 -5.26
N GLY A 23 0.11 9.63 -4.82
CA GLY A 23 0.22 9.21 -3.44
C GLY A 23 1.56 8.55 -3.10
N TYR A 24 1.55 7.70 -2.06
CA TYR A 24 2.73 6.97 -1.54
C TYR A 24 3.40 6.05 -2.57
N VAL A 25 2.69 5.63 -3.61
CA VAL A 25 3.22 4.83 -4.72
C VAL A 25 3.59 5.72 -5.91
N GLY A 26 2.66 6.58 -6.34
CA GLY A 26 2.83 7.33 -7.59
C GLY A 26 3.96 8.36 -7.55
N VAL A 27 4.17 9.04 -6.42
CA VAL A 27 5.23 10.06 -6.33
C VAL A 27 6.63 9.45 -6.33
N PRO A 28 6.97 8.43 -5.51
CA PRO A 28 8.26 7.76 -5.58
C PRO A 28 8.55 7.22 -6.98
N LEU A 29 7.58 6.54 -7.59
CA LEU A 29 7.70 5.97 -8.92
C LEU A 29 7.94 7.04 -9.99
N GLY A 30 7.22 8.18 -9.91
CA GLY A 30 7.43 9.32 -10.79
C GLY A 30 8.83 9.93 -10.68
N ILE A 31 9.36 10.01 -9.46
CA ILE A 31 10.72 10.48 -9.21
C ILE A 31 11.75 9.54 -9.87
N GLU A 32 11.59 8.23 -9.73
CA GLU A 32 12.52 7.25 -10.35
C GLU A 32 12.52 7.38 -11.87
N PHE A 33 11.38 7.52 -12.54
CA PHE A 33 11.31 7.76 -13.98
C PHE A 33 11.97 9.08 -14.37
N ALA A 34 11.69 10.16 -13.64
CA ALA A 34 12.26 11.48 -13.88
C ALA A 34 13.80 11.49 -13.69
N GLU A 35 14.32 10.74 -12.72
CA GLU A 35 15.77 10.60 -12.50
C GLU A 35 16.49 9.85 -13.63
N ARG A 36 15.75 9.03 -14.37
CA ARG A 36 16.23 8.32 -15.56
C ARG A 36 16.01 9.07 -16.87
N GLY A 37 15.50 10.32 -16.79
CA GLY A 37 15.36 11.22 -17.95
C GLY A 37 14.07 11.01 -18.74
N LEU A 38 13.05 10.37 -18.16
CA LEU A 38 11.72 10.27 -18.74
C LEU A 38 10.85 11.45 -18.29
N GLU A 39 10.05 12.01 -19.18
CA GLU A 39 9.07 13.04 -18.82
C GLU A 39 7.90 12.40 -18.07
N VAL A 40 7.53 12.99 -16.93
CA VAL A 40 6.44 12.50 -16.07
C VAL A 40 5.37 13.56 -15.88
N VAL A 41 4.11 13.18 -16.10
CA VAL A 41 2.93 13.98 -15.75
C VAL A 41 2.12 13.20 -14.70
N GLY A 42 2.04 13.74 -13.48
CA GLY A 42 1.20 13.21 -12.42
C GLY A 42 -0.24 13.72 -12.56
N PHE A 43 -1.20 12.85 -12.32
CA PHE A 43 -2.63 13.18 -12.32
C PHE A 43 -3.21 12.91 -10.93
N ASP A 44 -3.82 13.92 -10.32
CA ASP A 44 -4.48 13.78 -9.02
C ASP A 44 -5.70 14.70 -8.96
N THR A 45 -6.66 14.40 -8.10
CA THR A 45 -7.86 15.21 -7.85
C THR A 45 -7.64 16.25 -6.76
N ASP A 46 -6.59 16.13 -5.97
CA ASP A 46 -6.25 17.02 -4.85
C ASP A 46 -5.45 18.22 -5.36
N ALA A 47 -6.12 19.38 -5.45
CA ALA A 47 -5.53 20.62 -5.95
C ALA A 47 -4.37 21.14 -5.08
N GLU A 48 -4.43 20.92 -3.75
CA GLU A 48 -3.35 21.35 -2.85
C GLU A 48 -2.11 20.48 -3.03
N LYS A 49 -2.29 19.18 -3.16
CA LYS A 49 -1.21 18.24 -3.47
C LYS A 49 -0.52 18.59 -4.79
N ILE A 50 -1.30 18.85 -5.84
CA ILE A 50 -0.80 19.27 -7.16
C ILE A 50 0.03 20.54 -7.03
N LYS A 51 -0.48 21.55 -6.33
CA LYS A 51 0.23 22.81 -6.08
C LYS A 51 1.56 22.58 -5.35
N ASN A 52 1.56 21.73 -4.33
CA ASN A 52 2.77 21.40 -3.57
C ASN A 52 3.80 20.65 -4.42
N ILE A 53 3.38 19.67 -5.23
CA ILE A 53 4.26 18.97 -6.16
C ILE A 53 4.90 19.95 -7.13
N ASN A 54 4.10 20.78 -7.81
CA ASN A 54 4.58 21.71 -8.83
C ASN A 54 5.48 22.83 -8.27
N SER A 55 5.36 23.14 -6.99
CA SER A 55 6.26 24.06 -6.28
C SER A 55 7.53 23.41 -5.72
N GLY A 56 7.70 22.09 -5.92
CA GLY A 56 8.85 21.34 -5.41
C GLY A 56 8.86 21.17 -3.88
N LYS A 57 7.70 21.37 -3.21
CA LYS A 57 7.59 21.20 -1.77
C LYS A 57 7.58 19.73 -1.39
N GLN A 58 8.09 19.44 -0.21
CA GLN A 58 7.98 18.11 0.39
C GLN A 58 6.52 17.79 0.72
N ILE A 59 6.01 16.70 0.17
CA ILE A 59 4.63 16.23 0.40
C ILE A 59 4.58 14.97 1.27
N MET A 60 5.72 14.32 1.47
CA MET A 60 5.89 13.12 2.31
C MET A 60 7.23 13.19 3.04
N LYS A 61 7.28 12.83 4.32
CA LYS A 61 8.50 12.94 5.14
C LYS A 61 9.69 12.16 4.60
N HIS A 62 9.47 10.99 4.01
CA HIS A 62 10.52 10.14 3.45
C HIS A 62 11.05 10.62 2.08
N ILE A 63 10.38 11.59 1.44
CA ILE A 63 10.82 12.19 0.17
C ILE A 63 11.35 13.60 0.45
N SER A 64 12.63 13.83 0.23
CA SER A 64 13.23 15.13 0.52
C SER A 64 12.77 16.23 -0.46
N SER A 65 12.69 17.48 0.00
CA SER A 65 12.42 18.64 -0.86
C SER A 65 13.40 18.75 -2.03
N LYS A 66 14.65 18.29 -1.86
CA LYS A 66 15.65 18.24 -2.94
C LYS A 66 15.22 17.33 -4.08
N LYS A 67 14.66 16.16 -3.77
CA LYS A 67 14.12 15.24 -4.79
C LYS A 67 12.92 15.84 -5.50
N MET A 68 12.00 16.48 -4.77
CA MET A 68 10.84 17.16 -5.36
C MET A 68 11.23 18.33 -6.26
N THR A 69 12.18 19.17 -5.82
CA THR A 69 12.71 20.25 -6.64
C THR A 69 13.38 19.73 -7.92
N LYS A 70 14.13 18.62 -7.84
CA LYS A 70 14.74 17.98 -9.01
C LYS A 70 13.69 17.42 -9.98
N PHE A 71 12.62 16.81 -9.44
CA PHE A 71 11.48 16.33 -10.25
C PHE A 71 10.91 17.45 -11.12
N VAL A 72 10.58 18.60 -10.52
CA VAL A 72 10.05 19.75 -11.26
C VAL A 72 11.09 20.34 -12.25
N LYS A 73 12.37 20.46 -11.85
CA LYS A 73 13.45 20.94 -12.73
C LYS A 73 13.66 20.04 -13.96
N ASN A 74 13.38 18.76 -13.86
CA ASN A 74 13.43 17.81 -14.98
C ASN A 74 12.20 17.93 -15.92
N GLY A 75 11.38 18.97 -15.78
CA GLY A 75 10.20 19.19 -16.62
C GLY A 75 8.97 18.37 -16.21
N CYS A 76 9.02 17.67 -15.09
CA CYS A 76 7.88 16.92 -14.59
C CYS A 76 6.90 17.80 -13.84
N LYS A 77 5.61 17.51 -13.94
CA LYS A 77 4.52 18.29 -13.35
C LYS A 77 3.39 17.38 -12.82
N ALA A 78 2.48 17.97 -12.05
CA ALA A 78 1.20 17.35 -11.71
C ALA A 78 0.04 18.24 -12.20
N THR A 79 -1.09 17.62 -12.55
CA THR A 79 -2.29 18.31 -13.05
C THR A 79 -3.57 17.61 -12.60
N SER A 80 -4.68 18.36 -12.55
CA SER A 80 -6.04 17.83 -12.44
C SER A 80 -6.74 17.73 -13.80
N ASP A 81 -6.10 18.16 -14.87
CA ASP A 81 -6.62 18.01 -16.22
C ASP A 81 -6.28 16.62 -16.77
N PHE A 82 -7.25 15.72 -16.65
CA PHE A 82 -7.11 14.33 -17.11
C PHE A 82 -7.18 14.21 -18.65
N GLU A 83 -7.53 15.25 -19.38
CA GLU A 83 -7.46 15.23 -20.85
C GLU A 83 -6.00 15.12 -21.35
N GLU A 84 -5.03 15.58 -20.54
CA GLU A 84 -3.61 15.43 -20.85
C GLU A 84 -3.16 13.96 -20.94
N LEU A 85 -3.94 12.98 -20.40
CA LEU A 85 -3.65 11.54 -20.54
C LEU A 85 -3.50 11.10 -21.99
N LYS A 86 -4.23 11.71 -22.93
CA LYS A 86 -4.11 11.46 -24.39
C LYS A 86 -2.74 11.76 -24.95
N HIS A 87 -1.93 12.57 -24.24
CA HIS A 87 -0.58 12.95 -24.64
C HIS A 87 0.51 12.11 -23.96
N THR A 88 0.16 11.18 -23.09
CA THR A 88 1.12 10.25 -22.47
C THR A 88 1.26 8.98 -23.31
N ASP A 89 2.37 8.27 -23.16
CA ASP A 89 2.63 7.00 -23.85
C ASP A 89 2.43 5.79 -22.93
N CYS A 90 2.73 5.95 -21.64
CA CYS A 90 2.51 4.93 -20.60
C CYS A 90 1.73 5.54 -19.46
N ILE A 91 0.68 4.87 -19.03
CA ILE A 91 -0.22 5.31 -17.95
C ILE A 91 -0.14 4.29 -16.80
N LEU A 92 0.29 4.74 -15.61
CA LEU A 92 0.38 3.93 -14.40
C LEU A 92 -0.72 4.35 -13.44
N MET A 93 -1.53 3.39 -13.00
CA MET A 93 -2.63 3.61 -12.05
C MET A 93 -2.18 3.27 -10.63
N CYS A 94 -2.05 4.30 -9.79
CA CYS A 94 -1.59 4.22 -8.40
C CYS A 94 -2.68 4.74 -7.44
N VAL A 95 -3.94 4.41 -7.71
CA VAL A 95 -5.09 4.88 -6.94
C VAL A 95 -5.31 4.03 -5.68
N PRO A 96 -5.98 4.57 -4.64
CA PRO A 96 -6.30 3.80 -3.43
C PRO A 96 -7.20 2.59 -3.71
N THR A 97 -7.01 1.55 -2.91
CA THR A 97 -7.83 0.32 -2.93
C THR A 97 -8.16 -0.05 -1.47
N PRO A 98 -9.08 0.68 -0.80
CA PRO A 98 -9.48 0.38 0.56
C PRO A 98 -10.46 -0.78 0.64
N LEU A 99 -10.76 -1.24 1.86
CA LEU A 99 -11.94 -2.04 2.15
C LEU A 99 -13.12 -1.11 2.49
N ASP A 100 -14.33 -1.57 2.19
CA ASP A 100 -15.56 -0.94 2.67
C ASP A 100 -15.84 -1.32 4.14
N ILE A 101 -16.98 -0.86 4.67
CA ILE A 101 -17.41 -1.12 6.06
C ILE A 101 -17.71 -2.61 6.34
N TYR A 102 -17.82 -3.44 5.30
CA TYR A 102 -18.04 -4.88 5.38
C TYR A 102 -16.77 -5.70 5.16
N GLU A 103 -15.61 -5.04 5.18
CA GLU A 103 -14.30 -5.63 4.87
C GLU A 103 -14.24 -6.22 3.44
N GLN A 104 -15.00 -5.64 2.48
CA GLN A 104 -14.98 -6.02 1.07
C GLN A 104 -14.16 -5.03 0.24
N PRO A 105 -13.55 -5.48 -0.87
CA PRO A 105 -12.77 -4.60 -1.75
C PRO A 105 -13.59 -3.43 -2.31
N ASP A 106 -13.24 -2.20 -1.98
CA ASP A 106 -13.82 -1.02 -2.63
C ASP A 106 -13.07 -0.69 -3.92
N MET A 107 -13.64 -1.11 -5.04
CA MET A 107 -13.09 -0.91 -6.37
C MET A 107 -13.52 0.41 -7.02
N SER A 108 -14.20 1.30 -6.31
CA SER A 108 -14.76 2.54 -6.85
C SER A 108 -13.68 3.46 -7.44
N TYR A 109 -12.56 3.62 -6.75
CA TYR A 109 -11.42 4.43 -7.21
C TYR A 109 -10.79 3.84 -8.48
N VAL A 110 -10.55 2.53 -8.51
CA VAL A 110 -10.00 1.83 -9.68
C VAL A 110 -10.94 1.97 -10.88
N LYS A 111 -12.24 1.70 -10.70
CA LYS A 111 -13.24 1.83 -11.75
C LYS A 111 -13.34 3.27 -12.26
N SER A 112 -13.34 4.27 -11.38
CA SER A 112 -13.41 5.69 -11.73
C SER A 112 -12.17 6.12 -12.53
N ALA A 113 -10.97 5.80 -12.05
CA ALA A 113 -9.73 6.09 -12.75
C ALA A 113 -9.68 5.40 -14.12
N THR A 114 -10.08 4.12 -14.20
CA THR A 114 -10.12 3.37 -15.46
C THR A 114 -11.09 4.00 -16.47
N LYS A 115 -12.28 4.46 -16.04
CA LYS A 115 -13.22 5.18 -16.89
C LYS A 115 -12.65 6.51 -17.41
N THR A 116 -11.92 7.22 -16.56
CA THR A 116 -11.25 8.46 -16.95
C THR A 116 -10.15 8.19 -17.98
N ILE A 117 -9.36 7.12 -17.80
CA ILE A 117 -8.34 6.69 -18.76
C ILE A 117 -9.00 6.27 -20.07
N SER A 118 -10.08 5.46 -20.03
CA SER A 118 -10.79 4.98 -21.21
C SER A 118 -11.24 6.11 -22.14
N LYS A 119 -11.76 7.21 -21.58
CA LYS A 119 -12.18 8.39 -22.33
C LYS A 119 -11.03 9.11 -23.08
N ASN A 120 -9.80 8.96 -22.60
CA ASN A 120 -8.62 9.62 -23.13
C ASN A 120 -7.63 8.63 -23.77
N LEU A 121 -8.02 7.35 -23.87
CA LEU A 121 -7.16 6.29 -24.37
C LEU A 121 -6.96 6.41 -25.88
N ARG A 122 -5.71 6.25 -26.34
CA ARG A 122 -5.35 6.21 -27.77
C ARG A 122 -4.58 4.97 -28.13
N LYS A 123 -4.53 4.66 -29.42
CA LYS A 123 -3.73 3.53 -29.91
C LYS A 123 -2.26 3.69 -29.54
N GLY A 124 -1.64 2.56 -29.19
CA GLY A 124 -0.23 2.45 -28.86
C GLY A 124 0.14 2.83 -27.43
N GLN A 125 -0.80 3.17 -26.56
CA GLN A 125 -0.53 3.43 -25.15
C GLN A 125 -0.38 2.14 -24.36
N LEU A 126 0.43 2.18 -23.30
CA LEU A 126 0.52 1.16 -22.27
C LEU A 126 -0.25 1.62 -21.03
N VAL A 127 -1.14 0.80 -20.50
CA VAL A 127 -1.81 1.01 -19.22
C VAL A 127 -1.36 -0.07 -18.24
N ILE A 128 -0.93 0.33 -17.04
CA ILE A 128 -0.49 -0.58 -15.98
C ILE A 128 -1.25 -0.27 -14.70
N LEU A 129 -1.82 -1.28 -14.06
CA LEU A 129 -2.30 -1.18 -12.70
C LEU A 129 -1.16 -1.48 -11.73
N GLU A 130 -0.88 -0.55 -10.80
CA GLU A 130 0.10 -0.68 -9.71
C GLU A 130 -0.58 -0.98 -8.37
N SER A 131 -1.83 -0.53 -8.22
CA SER A 131 -2.57 -0.69 -6.96
C SER A 131 -2.77 -2.16 -6.63
N THR A 132 -2.67 -2.51 -5.34
CA THR A 132 -2.95 -3.88 -4.88
C THR A 132 -4.43 -4.20 -5.04
N THR A 133 -4.71 -5.34 -5.66
CA THR A 133 -6.08 -5.81 -5.95
C THR A 133 -6.12 -7.35 -5.88
N TYR A 134 -7.31 -7.93 -6.04
CA TYR A 134 -7.49 -9.38 -6.12
C TYR A 134 -7.18 -9.92 -7.53
N PRO A 135 -6.79 -11.19 -7.66
CA PRO A 135 -6.52 -11.83 -8.95
C PRO A 135 -7.75 -11.77 -9.88
N GLY A 136 -7.53 -11.32 -11.10
CA GLY A 136 -8.56 -11.11 -12.10
C GLY A 136 -8.97 -9.66 -12.29
N THR A 137 -8.61 -8.73 -11.41
CA THR A 137 -9.01 -7.32 -11.50
C THR A 137 -8.62 -6.70 -12.83
N THR A 138 -7.39 -6.90 -13.29
CA THR A 138 -6.91 -6.34 -14.57
C THR A 138 -7.72 -6.84 -15.75
N LYS A 139 -8.08 -8.12 -15.76
CA LYS A 139 -8.77 -8.77 -16.88
C LYS A 139 -10.29 -8.61 -16.82
N GLU A 140 -10.87 -8.72 -15.62
CA GLU A 140 -12.33 -8.77 -15.43
C GLU A 140 -12.95 -7.39 -15.26
N ILE A 141 -12.18 -6.41 -14.74
CA ILE A 141 -12.69 -5.06 -14.45
C ILE A 141 -12.03 -4.02 -15.36
N ILE A 142 -10.70 -3.94 -15.38
CA ILE A 142 -10.00 -2.86 -16.08
C ILE A 142 -10.10 -3.02 -17.59
N LYS A 143 -9.81 -4.20 -18.10
CA LYS A 143 -9.87 -4.47 -19.54
C LYS A 143 -11.23 -4.10 -20.15
N PRO A 144 -12.39 -4.58 -19.65
CA PRO A 144 -13.68 -4.24 -20.25
C PRO A 144 -13.96 -2.73 -20.25
N ILE A 145 -13.62 -2.00 -19.17
CA ILE A 145 -13.84 -0.56 -19.08
C ILE A 145 -12.93 0.19 -20.06
N LEU A 146 -11.68 -0.22 -20.24
CA LEU A 146 -10.79 0.41 -21.22
C LEU A 146 -11.27 0.15 -22.66
N GLU A 147 -11.83 -1.01 -22.93
CA GLU A 147 -12.36 -1.40 -24.25
C GLU A 147 -13.67 -0.64 -24.62
N GLU A 148 -14.33 0.04 -23.64
CA GLU A 148 -15.41 1.00 -23.95
C GLU A 148 -14.94 2.16 -24.86
N SER A 149 -13.64 2.43 -24.93
CA SER A 149 -13.02 3.36 -25.88
C SER A 149 -13.13 2.92 -27.34
N GLY A 150 -13.54 1.68 -27.61
CA GLY A 150 -13.55 1.06 -28.94
C GLY A 150 -12.20 0.46 -29.35
N LEU A 151 -11.18 0.53 -28.49
CA LEU A 151 -9.85 -0.06 -28.71
C LEU A 151 -9.78 -1.42 -28.05
N VAL A 152 -8.99 -2.34 -28.64
CA VAL A 152 -8.81 -3.73 -28.17
C VAL A 152 -7.49 -3.90 -27.44
N ALA A 153 -7.56 -4.38 -26.19
CA ALA A 153 -6.37 -4.66 -25.38
C ALA A 153 -5.49 -5.74 -26.01
N GLY A 154 -4.17 -5.53 -25.98
CA GLY A 154 -3.18 -6.42 -26.60
C GLY A 154 -3.04 -6.25 -28.13
N LYS A 155 -3.94 -5.50 -28.78
CA LYS A 155 -3.93 -5.20 -30.21
C LYS A 155 -3.72 -3.70 -30.48
N ASP A 156 -4.62 -2.86 -29.96
CA ASP A 156 -4.60 -1.41 -30.16
C ASP A 156 -3.89 -0.66 -29.04
N PHE A 157 -3.92 -1.20 -27.83
CA PHE A 157 -3.17 -0.71 -26.65
C PHE A 157 -2.65 -1.88 -25.82
N PHE A 158 -1.73 -1.61 -24.90
CA PHE A 158 -1.12 -2.62 -24.05
C PHE A 158 -1.65 -2.51 -22.63
N LEU A 159 -1.86 -3.66 -21.96
CA LEU A 159 -2.39 -3.74 -20.61
C LEU A 159 -1.54 -4.71 -19.78
N ALA A 160 -1.11 -4.27 -18.61
CA ALA A 160 -0.33 -5.07 -17.68
C ALA A 160 -0.70 -4.76 -16.22
N TYR A 161 -0.25 -5.62 -15.34
CA TYR A 161 -0.26 -5.43 -13.89
C TYR A 161 1.17 -5.52 -13.35
N SER A 162 1.50 -4.64 -12.42
CA SER A 162 2.79 -4.69 -11.74
C SER A 162 2.65 -4.11 -10.33
N PRO A 163 2.68 -4.95 -9.28
CA PRO A 163 2.44 -4.48 -7.92
C PRO A 163 3.59 -3.61 -7.40
N GLU A 164 3.26 -2.60 -6.61
CA GLU A 164 4.26 -1.91 -5.80
C GLU A 164 4.70 -2.79 -4.63
N ARG A 165 6.02 -2.87 -4.41
CA ARG A 165 6.66 -3.70 -3.40
C ARG A 165 7.55 -2.90 -2.45
N GLU A 166 7.53 -1.58 -2.54
CA GLU A 166 8.29 -0.70 -1.65
C GLU A 166 7.83 -0.84 -0.20
N ASP A 167 8.78 -0.77 0.72
CA ASP A 167 8.55 -0.65 2.15
C ASP A 167 8.91 0.79 2.60
N PRO A 168 7.93 1.71 2.69
CA PRO A 168 8.20 3.10 3.03
C PRO A 168 8.98 3.24 4.33
N GLY A 169 10.06 4.05 4.30
CA GLY A 169 10.95 4.23 5.44
C GLY A 169 12.06 3.19 5.56
N ASN A 170 12.11 2.17 4.71
CA ASN A 170 13.23 1.24 4.62
C ASN A 170 14.46 1.95 4.02
N LYS A 171 15.60 1.91 4.73
CA LYS A 171 16.83 2.59 4.31
C LYS A 171 17.74 1.70 3.46
N ASP A 172 17.54 0.40 3.49
CA ASP A 172 18.41 -0.59 2.83
C ASP A 172 17.96 -0.88 1.39
N PHE A 173 16.65 -0.78 1.13
CA PHE A 173 16.05 -1.08 -0.16
C PHE A 173 15.31 0.14 -0.72
N SER A 174 15.83 0.69 -1.82
CA SER A 174 15.13 1.70 -2.62
C SER A 174 14.26 1.02 -3.69
N VAL A 175 13.28 1.75 -4.25
CA VAL A 175 12.41 1.28 -5.35
C VAL A 175 13.22 0.58 -6.46
N SER A 176 14.32 1.19 -6.90
CA SER A 176 15.15 0.67 -8.00
C SER A 176 15.89 -0.64 -7.70
N LYS A 177 16.04 -1.00 -6.42
CA LYS A 177 16.74 -2.23 -5.99
C LYS A 177 15.81 -3.42 -5.73
N ILE A 178 14.51 -3.18 -5.62
CA ILE A 178 13.53 -4.24 -5.37
C ILE A 178 13.11 -4.83 -6.72
N PRO A 179 13.29 -6.14 -6.96
CA PRO A 179 12.83 -6.77 -8.21
C PRO A 179 11.34 -6.51 -8.44
N LYS A 180 10.98 -6.07 -9.66
CA LYS A 180 9.60 -5.72 -10.01
C LYS A 180 8.91 -6.87 -10.71
N VAL A 181 7.79 -7.36 -10.15
CA VAL A 181 6.97 -8.41 -10.77
C VAL A 181 6.08 -7.79 -11.84
N ILE A 182 6.00 -8.42 -13.02
CA ILE A 182 5.20 -7.91 -14.15
C ILE A 182 4.41 -9.04 -14.79
N GLY A 183 3.10 -8.85 -14.89
CA GLY A 183 2.17 -9.70 -15.65
C GLY A 183 1.51 -8.93 -16.79
N GLY A 184 1.76 -9.33 -18.01
CA GLY A 184 1.13 -8.74 -19.20
C GLY A 184 -0.12 -9.50 -19.63
N LEU A 185 -1.13 -8.79 -20.17
CA LEU A 185 -2.32 -9.44 -20.74
C LEU A 185 -1.97 -10.34 -21.94
N THR A 186 -0.94 -9.99 -22.68
CA THR A 186 -0.34 -10.76 -23.79
C THR A 186 1.17 -10.64 -23.73
N ASP A 187 1.91 -11.47 -24.49
CA ASP A 187 3.37 -11.39 -24.58
C ASP A 187 3.86 -10.00 -25.04
N LYS A 188 3.11 -9.33 -25.92
CA LYS A 188 3.41 -7.96 -26.34
C LYS A 188 3.23 -6.98 -25.19
N CYS A 189 2.14 -7.09 -24.43
CA CYS A 189 1.89 -6.29 -23.25
C CYS A 189 3.01 -6.46 -22.22
N LEU A 190 3.40 -7.72 -21.96
CA LEU A 190 4.50 -8.06 -21.06
C LEU A 190 5.83 -7.45 -21.54
N SER A 191 6.16 -7.58 -22.82
CA SER A 191 7.41 -7.05 -23.39
C SER A 191 7.50 -5.53 -23.29
N VAL A 192 6.40 -4.81 -23.53
CA VAL A 192 6.36 -3.34 -23.43
C VAL A 192 6.49 -2.90 -21.97
N ALA A 193 5.76 -3.53 -21.06
CA ALA A 193 5.81 -3.22 -19.61
C ALA A 193 7.22 -3.54 -19.03
N ASP A 194 7.80 -4.68 -19.40
CA ASP A 194 9.15 -5.06 -19.03
C ASP A 194 10.19 -4.02 -19.52
N THR A 195 10.06 -3.57 -20.76
CA THR A 195 10.94 -2.51 -21.30
C THR A 195 10.83 -1.22 -20.51
N LEU A 196 9.61 -0.84 -20.06
CA LEU A 196 9.40 0.36 -19.28
C LEU A 196 10.08 0.25 -17.90
N TYR A 197 9.80 -0.82 -17.14
CA TYR A 197 10.37 -0.97 -15.80
C TYR A 197 11.87 -1.21 -15.80
N SER A 198 12.42 -1.89 -16.79
CA SER A 198 13.87 -2.04 -16.97
C SER A 198 14.63 -0.71 -17.12
N GLN A 199 13.93 0.42 -17.32
CA GLN A 199 14.56 1.74 -17.29
C GLN A 199 14.89 2.22 -15.88
N ILE A 200 14.15 1.76 -14.87
CA ILE A 200 14.22 2.27 -13.49
C ILE A 200 14.57 1.20 -12.46
N ILE A 201 14.27 -0.07 -12.74
CA ILE A 201 14.45 -1.20 -11.84
C ILE A 201 15.62 -2.07 -12.32
N SER A 202 16.45 -2.52 -11.38
CA SER A 202 17.63 -3.37 -11.68
C SER A 202 17.25 -4.77 -12.19
N GLU A 203 16.13 -5.31 -11.74
CA GLU A 203 15.66 -6.64 -12.09
C GLU A 203 14.14 -6.68 -12.23
N THR A 204 13.64 -7.32 -13.28
CA THR A 204 12.21 -7.58 -13.49
C THR A 204 11.94 -9.08 -13.46
N VAL A 205 10.84 -9.46 -12.80
CA VAL A 205 10.36 -10.85 -12.72
C VAL A 205 9.09 -10.96 -13.54
N LYS A 206 9.22 -11.54 -14.72
CA LYS A 206 8.09 -11.75 -15.65
C LYS A 206 7.30 -12.97 -15.24
N VAL A 207 5.97 -12.82 -15.11
CA VAL A 207 5.06 -13.92 -14.84
C VAL A 207 4.07 -14.10 -15.98
N SER A 208 3.41 -15.26 -16.00
CA SER A 208 2.60 -15.72 -17.14
C SER A 208 1.33 -14.91 -17.39
N SER A 209 0.82 -14.19 -16.38
CA SER A 209 -0.42 -13.40 -16.50
C SER A 209 -0.51 -12.27 -15.49
N PRO A 210 -1.38 -11.27 -15.70
CA PRO A 210 -1.69 -10.27 -14.69
C PRO A 210 -2.19 -10.90 -13.38
N GLU A 211 -3.02 -11.94 -13.45
CA GLU A 211 -3.57 -12.64 -12.28
C GLU A 211 -2.47 -13.26 -11.41
N THR A 212 -1.43 -13.80 -12.04
CA THR A 212 -0.26 -14.33 -11.33
C THR A 212 0.50 -13.22 -10.59
N ALA A 213 0.66 -12.05 -11.22
CA ALA A 213 1.31 -10.90 -10.60
C ALA A 213 0.47 -10.30 -9.46
N GLU A 214 -0.87 -10.23 -9.62
CA GLU A 214 -1.83 -9.83 -8.59
C GLU A 214 -1.76 -10.79 -7.39
N ALA A 215 -1.78 -12.10 -7.64
CA ALA A 215 -1.66 -13.13 -6.60
C ALA A 215 -0.32 -13.08 -5.86
N THR A 216 0.78 -12.76 -6.55
CA THR A 216 2.11 -12.65 -5.93
C THR A 216 2.14 -11.60 -4.83
N LYS A 217 1.57 -10.41 -5.08
CA LYS A 217 1.50 -9.34 -4.08
C LYS A 217 0.70 -9.75 -2.86
N LEU A 218 -0.45 -10.39 -3.07
CA LEU A 218 -1.28 -10.88 -1.97
C LEU A 218 -0.56 -11.96 -1.16
N MET A 219 0.14 -12.90 -1.82
CA MET A 219 0.91 -13.94 -1.14
C MET A 219 1.96 -13.37 -0.21
N GLU A 220 2.70 -12.33 -0.63
CA GLU A 220 3.71 -11.65 0.20
C GLU A 220 3.08 -11.04 1.46
N ASN A 221 1.93 -10.39 1.33
CA ASN A 221 1.26 -9.76 2.46
C ASN A 221 0.54 -10.77 3.36
N ILE A 222 -0.04 -11.84 2.78
CA ILE A 222 -0.64 -12.96 3.54
C ILE A 222 0.44 -13.67 4.35
N PHE A 223 1.60 -13.97 3.76
CA PHE A 223 2.72 -14.59 4.46
C PHE A 223 3.10 -13.79 5.72
N ARG A 224 3.19 -12.47 5.59
CA ARG A 224 3.49 -11.58 6.73
C ARG A 224 2.35 -11.58 7.76
N ALA A 225 1.10 -11.44 7.32
CA ALA A 225 -0.06 -11.39 8.20
C ALA A 225 -0.23 -12.67 9.04
N VAL A 226 -0.08 -13.84 8.41
CA VAL A 226 -0.23 -15.15 9.06
C VAL A 226 0.90 -15.39 10.06
N ASN A 227 2.15 -15.08 9.70
CA ASN A 227 3.27 -15.29 10.60
C ASN A 227 3.24 -14.33 11.81
N ILE A 228 2.79 -13.07 11.62
CA ILE A 228 2.57 -12.15 12.74
C ILE A 228 1.46 -12.67 13.65
N ALA A 229 0.35 -13.17 13.09
CA ALA A 229 -0.72 -13.76 13.90
C ALA A 229 -0.24 -14.96 14.70
N MET A 230 0.56 -15.84 14.09
CA MET A 230 1.15 -17.01 14.76
C MET A 230 1.99 -16.59 15.97
N VAL A 231 2.93 -15.64 15.82
CA VAL A 231 3.76 -15.21 16.95
C VAL A 231 2.97 -14.42 18.00
N ASN A 232 1.90 -13.72 17.61
CA ASN A 232 0.98 -13.09 18.54
C ASN A 232 0.22 -14.11 19.39
N GLU A 233 -0.28 -15.17 18.78
CA GLU A 233 -0.95 -16.28 19.50
C GLU A 233 0.05 -16.99 20.42
N LEU A 234 1.23 -17.36 19.93
CA LEU A 234 2.27 -18.00 20.72
C LEU A 234 2.71 -17.14 21.89
N LYS A 235 2.75 -15.81 21.76
CA LYS A 235 3.01 -14.91 22.87
C LYS A 235 2.02 -15.12 24.01
N LEU A 236 0.72 -15.24 23.71
CA LEU A 236 -0.32 -15.45 24.75
C LEU A 236 -0.20 -16.83 25.40
N VAL A 237 0.16 -17.85 24.64
CA VAL A 237 0.40 -19.21 25.15
C VAL A 237 1.64 -19.21 26.08
N PHE A 238 2.77 -18.70 25.63
CA PHE A 238 4.03 -18.71 26.38
C PHE A 238 3.97 -17.82 27.63
N GLU A 239 3.22 -16.73 27.59
CA GLU A 239 2.97 -15.88 28.74
C GLU A 239 2.31 -16.68 29.89
N ARG A 240 1.35 -17.55 29.59
CA ARG A 240 0.71 -18.43 30.58
C ARG A 240 1.66 -19.52 31.12
N MET A 241 2.65 -19.88 30.33
CA MET A 241 3.68 -20.85 30.71
C MET A 241 4.89 -20.20 31.41
N ASN A 242 4.87 -18.86 31.59
CA ASN A 242 5.98 -18.06 32.10
C ASN A 242 7.27 -18.20 31.26
N ILE A 243 7.10 -18.32 29.93
CA ILE A 243 8.18 -18.40 28.94
C ILE A 243 8.28 -17.07 28.20
N ASN A 244 9.51 -16.55 28.06
CA ASN A 244 9.76 -15.32 27.33
C ASN A 244 9.80 -15.59 25.82
N ILE A 245 8.73 -15.16 25.10
CA ILE A 245 8.63 -15.34 23.65
C ILE A 245 9.77 -14.69 22.87
N TRP A 246 10.30 -13.55 23.34
CA TRP A 246 11.39 -12.84 22.67
C TRP A 246 12.66 -13.69 22.64
N GLU A 247 13.00 -14.31 23.77
CA GLU A 247 14.13 -15.23 23.87
C GLU A 247 13.93 -16.47 22.98
N VAL A 248 12.70 -17.00 22.92
CA VAL A 248 12.37 -18.13 22.05
C VAL A 248 12.58 -17.77 20.58
N ILE A 249 12.13 -16.57 20.14
CA ILE A 249 12.31 -16.12 18.76
C ILE A 249 13.79 -15.92 18.43
N GLU A 250 14.57 -15.29 19.32
CA GLU A 250 16.01 -15.08 19.12
C GLU A 250 16.76 -16.41 19.04
N ALA A 251 16.44 -17.37 19.93
CA ALA A 251 17.01 -18.71 19.88
C ALA A 251 16.66 -19.45 18.59
N ALA A 252 15.39 -19.37 18.15
CA ALA A 252 14.95 -19.98 16.90
C ALA A 252 15.61 -19.35 15.66
N ASN A 253 15.86 -18.02 15.69
CA ASN A 253 16.53 -17.28 14.62
C ASN A 253 17.99 -17.65 14.45
N SER A 254 18.62 -18.28 15.44
CA SER A 254 19.98 -18.81 15.32
C SER A 254 20.09 -19.96 14.32
N LYS A 255 18.96 -20.59 13.95
CA LYS A 255 18.93 -21.63 12.93
C LYS A 255 19.05 -21.00 11.52
N PRO A 256 20.05 -21.40 10.72
CA PRO A 256 20.36 -20.71 9.45
C PRO A 256 19.38 -21.00 8.30
N PHE A 257 18.38 -21.85 8.49
CA PHE A 257 17.38 -22.23 7.49
C PHE A 257 16.05 -22.60 8.12
N GLY A 258 14.95 -22.47 7.35
CA GLY A 258 13.61 -22.93 7.73
C GLY A 258 12.93 -22.14 8.84
N PHE A 259 13.50 -20.99 9.25
CA PHE A 259 12.89 -20.04 10.16
C PHE A 259 13.16 -18.61 9.69
N MET A 260 12.13 -17.77 9.74
CA MET A 260 12.22 -16.34 9.53
C MET A 260 11.59 -15.65 10.76
N PRO A 261 12.30 -14.78 11.47
CA PRO A 261 11.79 -14.18 12.70
C PRO A 261 10.69 -13.18 12.42
N PHE A 262 9.57 -13.34 13.12
CA PHE A 262 8.50 -12.36 13.28
C PHE A 262 8.34 -12.07 14.75
N TYR A 263 7.97 -10.84 15.09
CA TYR A 263 7.87 -10.42 16.48
C TYR A 263 6.44 -10.06 16.85
N PRO A 264 5.98 -10.43 18.06
CA PRO A 264 4.64 -10.06 18.53
C PRO A 264 4.49 -8.56 18.66
N GLY A 265 3.28 -8.08 18.43
CA GLY A 265 2.92 -6.68 18.58
C GLY A 265 1.52 -6.48 19.17
N PRO A 266 1.09 -5.23 19.36
CA PRO A 266 -0.22 -4.90 19.91
C PRO A 266 -1.37 -5.08 18.91
N GLY A 267 -1.11 -5.61 17.75
CA GLY A 267 -1.99 -5.76 16.61
C GLY A 267 -1.24 -5.42 15.32
N MET A 268 -1.94 -5.44 14.20
CA MET A 268 -1.40 -5.03 12.91
C MET A 268 -1.94 -3.67 12.50
N GLY A 269 -1.06 -2.82 11.98
CA GLY A 269 -1.39 -1.52 11.43
C GLY A 269 -0.88 -1.33 10.00
N GLY A 270 -1.13 -0.16 9.45
CA GLY A 270 -0.84 0.18 8.07
C GLY A 270 -1.97 -0.18 7.12
N HIS A 271 -1.83 0.24 5.87
CA HIS A 271 -2.89 0.12 4.86
C HIS A 271 -2.75 -1.09 3.94
N CYS A 272 -1.73 -1.94 4.14
CA CYS A 272 -1.52 -3.13 3.30
C CYS A 272 -1.84 -4.42 4.07
N ILE A 273 -1.11 -4.69 5.16
CA ILE A 273 -1.19 -6.00 5.83
C ILE A 273 -2.57 -6.26 6.48
N PRO A 274 -3.26 -5.27 7.08
CA PRO A 274 -4.62 -5.48 7.60
C PRO A 274 -5.70 -5.59 6.51
N ILE A 275 -5.40 -5.21 5.26
CA ILE A 275 -6.37 -5.02 4.17
C ILE A 275 -6.19 -6.06 3.07
N ASP A 276 -4.99 -6.15 2.49
CA ASP A 276 -4.73 -6.92 1.27
C ASP A 276 -5.06 -8.42 1.39
N PRO A 277 -4.81 -9.11 2.53
CA PRO A 277 -5.19 -10.52 2.66
C PRO A 277 -6.70 -10.78 2.45
N PHE A 278 -7.55 -9.84 2.88
CA PHE A 278 -9.00 -9.99 2.75
C PHE A 278 -9.49 -9.88 1.31
N TYR A 279 -8.72 -9.24 0.42
CA TYR A 279 -8.99 -9.27 -1.02
C TYR A 279 -9.02 -10.70 -1.56
N LEU A 280 -8.06 -11.55 -1.13
CA LEU A 280 -8.03 -12.94 -1.57
C LEU A 280 -9.12 -13.76 -0.88
N SER A 281 -9.38 -13.54 0.41
CA SER A 281 -10.47 -14.22 1.12
C SER A 281 -11.83 -13.91 0.49
N TRP A 282 -12.06 -12.66 0.11
CA TRP A 282 -13.27 -12.25 -0.60
C TRP A 282 -13.37 -12.92 -1.98
N LYS A 283 -12.30 -12.88 -2.80
CA LYS A 283 -12.29 -13.47 -4.15
C LYS A 283 -12.43 -14.98 -4.12
N ALA A 284 -11.87 -15.66 -3.10
CA ALA A 284 -11.96 -17.13 -2.96
C ALA A 284 -13.41 -17.63 -2.88
N LYS A 285 -14.34 -16.83 -2.33
CA LYS A 285 -15.76 -17.16 -2.22
C LYS A 285 -16.43 -17.34 -3.58
N GLU A 286 -15.99 -16.62 -4.62
CA GLU A 286 -16.47 -16.81 -6.00
C GLU A 286 -16.15 -18.20 -6.54
N PHE A 287 -15.12 -18.85 -6.00
CA PHE A 287 -14.66 -20.19 -6.37
C PHE A 287 -15.10 -21.26 -5.36
N ASN A 288 -16.09 -20.95 -4.50
CA ASN A 288 -16.58 -21.84 -3.45
C ASN A 288 -15.45 -22.36 -2.53
N THR A 289 -14.47 -21.50 -2.24
CA THR A 289 -13.30 -21.84 -1.42
C THR A 289 -13.18 -20.83 -0.28
N GLU A 290 -12.71 -21.30 0.88
CA GLU A 290 -12.46 -20.47 2.08
C GLU A 290 -10.97 -20.31 2.32
N ALA A 291 -10.54 -19.10 2.60
CA ALA A 291 -9.15 -18.78 2.97
C ALA A 291 -8.96 -18.74 4.50
N LYS A 292 -9.11 -19.90 5.17
CA LYS A 292 -9.18 -20.04 6.64
C LYS A 292 -7.99 -19.42 7.37
N PHE A 293 -6.77 -19.58 6.88
CA PHE A 293 -5.58 -18.99 7.49
C PHE A 293 -5.61 -17.46 7.47
N ILE A 294 -6.16 -16.86 6.44
CA ILE A 294 -6.29 -15.41 6.31
C ILE A 294 -7.30 -14.87 7.33
N GLU A 295 -8.46 -15.50 7.41
CA GLU A 295 -9.53 -15.09 8.32
C GLU A 295 -9.11 -15.27 9.77
N LEU A 296 -8.51 -16.41 10.12
CA LEU A 296 -7.97 -16.66 11.45
C LEU A 296 -6.86 -15.67 11.83
N ALA A 297 -5.94 -15.39 10.91
CA ALA A 297 -4.88 -14.43 11.15
C ALA A 297 -5.45 -13.03 11.43
N GLY A 298 -6.46 -12.61 10.68
CA GLY A 298 -7.17 -11.36 10.92
C GLY A 298 -7.83 -11.31 12.29
N GLU A 299 -8.51 -12.37 12.70
CA GLU A 299 -9.15 -12.48 14.03
C GLU A 299 -8.12 -12.39 15.15
N VAL A 300 -7.04 -13.19 15.10
CA VAL A 300 -5.97 -13.18 16.10
C VAL A 300 -5.35 -11.80 16.24
N ASN A 301 -5.03 -11.15 15.12
CA ASN A 301 -4.38 -9.84 15.15
C ASN A 301 -5.31 -8.73 15.67
N ARG A 302 -6.62 -8.77 15.35
CA ARG A 302 -7.60 -7.83 15.92
C ARG A 302 -7.73 -7.99 17.45
N LYS A 303 -7.76 -9.22 17.95
CA LYS A 303 -7.83 -9.51 19.38
C LYS A 303 -6.62 -9.01 20.19
N MET A 304 -5.49 -8.77 19.55
CA MET A 304 -4.31 -8.26 20.26
C MET A 304 -4.52 -6.87 20.85
N THR A 305 -5.24 -5.97 20.19
CA THR A 305 -5.56 -4.64 20.73
C THR A 305 -6.40 -4.71 21.97
N GLU A 306 -7.41 -5.60 21.98
CA GLU A 306 -8.26 -5.85 23.15
C GLU A 306 -7.45 -6.48 24.30
N ASN A 307 -6.57 -7.43 23.98
CA ASN A 307 -5.68 -8.05 24.95
C ASN A 307 -4.77 -7.03 25.64
N VAL A 308 -4.18 -6.08 24.88
CA VAL A 308 -3.36 -5.00 25.44
C VAL A 308 -4.19 -4.12 26.38
N ALA A 309 -5.38 -3.70 25.96
CA ALA A 309 -6.26 -2.90 26.81
C ALA A 309 -6.68 -3.66 28.10
N HIS A 310 -6.91 -4.98 28.01
CA HIS A 310 -7.19 -5.83 29.18
C HIS A 310 -5.97 -5.90 30.12
N ARG A 311 -4.77 -6.10 29.61
CA ARG A 311 -3.53 -6.15 30.40
C ARG A 311 -3.26 -4.83 31.12
N ILE A 312 -3.51 -3.69 30.47
CA ILE A 312 -3.43 -2.37 31.11
C ILE A 312 -4.40 -2.29 32.28
N GLY A 313 -5.64 -2.75 32.08
CA GLY A 313 -6.63 -2.81 33.15
C GLY A 313 -6.20 -3.69 34.33
N LYS A 314 -5.63 -4.86 34.05
CA LYS A 314 -5.08 -5.75 35.07
C LYS A 314 -3.93 -5.08 35.84
N ALA A 315 -2.96 -4.50 35.14
CA ALA A 315 -1.83 -3.81 35.77
C ALA A 315 -2.28 -2.64 36.66
N LEU A 316 -3.29 -1.88 36.27
CA LEU A 316 -3.88 -0.83 37.09
C LEU A 316 -4.55 -1.42 38.34
N ASN A 317 -5.30 -2.52 38.18
CA ASN A 317 -5.98 -3.19 39.29
C ASN A 317 -4.98 -3.75 40.31
N ASP A 318 -3.84 -4.28 39.89
CA ASP A 318 -2.77 -4.76 40.78
C ASP A 318 -2.19 -3.63 41.67
N HIS A 319 -2.39 -2.36 41.25
CA HIS A 319 -2.09 -1.15 42.03
C HIS A 319 -3.32 -0.47 42.65
N SER A 320 -4.42 -1.19 42.81
CA SER A 320 -5.70 -0.66 43.34
C SER A 320 -6.26 0.55 42.60
N LYS A 321 -6.00 0.61 41.27
CA LYS A 321 -6.50 1.66 40.36
C LYS A 321 -7.48 1.07 39.37
N SER A 322 -8.53 1.82 39.03
CA SER A 322 -9.42 1.47 37.92
C SER A 322 -8.92 2.13 36.61
N ILE A 323 -9.34 1.61 35.46
CA ILE A 323 -9.12 2.28 34.19
C ILE A 323 -9.78 3.65 34.16
N ARG A 324 -11.03 3.73 34.71
CA ARG A 324 -11.78 4.99 34.77
C ARG A 324 -11.01 6.04 35.58
N LYS A 325 -10.82 7.23 34.97
CA LYS A 325 -10.08 8.37 35.53
C LYS A 325 -8.57 8.15 35.69
N SER A 326 -8.01 7.03 35.25
CA SER A 326 -6.56 6.86 35.17
C SER A 326 -5.97 7.72 34.07
N ASN A 327 -4.82 8.35 34.33
CA ASN A 327 -4.03 9.05 33.32
C ASN A 327 -3.05 8.06 32.70
N ILE A 328 -3.15 7.85 31.38
CA ILE A 328 -2.34 6.89 30.64
C ILE A 328 -1.59 7.64 29.54
N LEU A 329 -0.25 7.56 29.58
CA LEU A 329 0.61 8.08 28.53
C LEU A 329 0.92 6.98 27.52
N MET A 330 0.61 7.24 26.26
CA MET A 330 0.98 6.37 25.13
C MET A 330 2.27 6.87 24.49
N LEU A 331 3.26 6.01 24.35
CA LEU A 331 4.52 6.28 23.69
C LEU A 331 4.49 5.69 22.27
N GLY A 332 4.32 6.56 21.27
CA GLY A 332 4.16 6.20 19.86
C GLY A 332 2.70 6.00 19.43
N LEU A 333 2.32 6.63 18.32
CA LEU A 333 1.00 6.51 17.70
C LEU A 333 1.08 5.96 16.28
N ALA A 334 2.22 6.11 15.58
CA ALA A 334 2.40 5.55 14.26
C ALA A 334 2.32 4.03 14.28
N TYR A 335 1.87 3.42 13.18
CA TYR A 335 1.81 1.95 13.09
C TYR A 335 3.19 1.29 12.92
N LYS A 336 4.22 2.07 12.57
CA LYS A 336 5.60 1.61 12.36
C LYS A 336 6.58 2.67 12.83
N LYS A 337 7.81 2.27 13.18
CA LYS A 337 8.90 3.19 13.55
C LYS A 337 9.29 4.09 12.37
N ASP A 338 9.78 5.29 12.67
CA ASP A 338 10.39 6.25 11.73
C ASP A 338 9.41 6.80 10.66
N ILE A 339 8.10 6.71 10.87
CA ILE A 339 7.08 7.27 9.97
C ILE A 339 6.07 8.14 10.75
N ASP A 340 5.29 8.93 10.01
CA ASP A 340 4.22 9.79 10.52
C ASP A 340 2.81 9.27 10.14
N ASP A 341 2.70 7.98 9.81
CA ASP A 341 1.46 7.37 9.36
C ASP A 341 0.74 6.66 10.51
N MET A 342 -0.48 7.12 10.79
CA MET A 342 -1.35 6.56 11.84
C MET A 342 -2.46 5.67 11.31
N ARG A 343 -2.53 5.46 9.99
CA ARG A 343 -3.62 4.66 9.39
C ARG A 343 -3.65 3.26 9.97
N GLU A 344 -4.83 2.81 10.37
CA GLU A 344 -5.05 1.50 11.01
C GLU A 344 -4.09 1.20 12.18
N SER A 345 -3.57 2.26 12.86
CA SER A 345 -2.65 2.05 13.98
C SER A 345 -3.31 1.31 15.14
N PRO A 346 -2.71 0.21 15.62
CA PRO A 346 -3.16 -0.48 16.82
C PRO A 346 -3.14 0.42 18.07
N ALA A 347 -2.22 1.38 18.14
CA ALA A 347 -2.13 2.33 19.24
C ALA A 347 -3.39 3.20 19.33
N LEU A 348 -3.92 3.68 18.20
CA LEU A 348 -5.18 4.44 18.18
C LEU A 348 -6.36 3.59 18.65
N LYS A 349 -6.47 2.35 18.17
CA LYS A 349 -7.54 1.42 18.57
C LYS A 349 -7.48 1.13 20.08
N ILE A 350 -6.28 0.96 20.64
CA ILE A 350 -6.08 0.79 22.09
C ILE A 350 -6.48 2.06 22.85
N ALA A 351 -6.08 3.24 22.36
CA ALA A 351 -6.46 4.51 22.97
C ALA A 351 -7.99 4.68 23.02
N GLU A 352 -8.69 4.37 21.93
CA GLU A 352 -10.15 4.40 21.85
C GLU A 352 -10.81 3.44 22.87
N LEU A 353 -10.34 2.20 22.96
CA LEU A 353 -10.83 1.21 23.92
C LEU A 353 -10.65 1.69 25.38
N LEU A 354 -9.51 2.28 25.70
CA LEU A 354 -9.21 2.79 27.05
C LEU A 354 -10.05 4.04 27.37
N ARG A 355 -10.22 4.96 26.40
CA ARG A 355 -11.11 6.13 26.54
C ARG A 355 -12.56 5.72 26.74
N PHE A 356 -13.05 4.76 25.97
CA PHE A 356 -14.39 4.20 26.15
C PHE A 356 -14.60 3.65 27.57
N LYS A 357 -13.54 3.09 28.17
CA LYS A 357 -13.52 2.64 29.58
C LYS A 357 -13.34 3.80 30.59
N GLY A 358 -13.20 5.02 30.13
CA GLY A 358 -13.14 6.25 30.95
C GLY A 358 -11.73 6.66 31.40
N ALA A 359 -10.68 6.21 30.72
CA ALA A 359 -9.32 6.69 30.95
C ALA A 359 -9.08 8.08 30.32
N ASN A 360 -8.16 8.85 30.90
CA ASN A 360 -7.59 10.05 30.31
C ASN A 360 -6.33 9.64 29.54
N ILE A 361 -6.33 9.84 28.21
CA ILE A 361 -5.22 9.43 27.36
C ILE A 361 -4.42 10.67 26.93
N SER A 362 -3.12 10.63 27.14
CA SER A 362 -2.14 11.52 26.50
C SER A 362 -1.17 10.70 25.67
N TYR A 363 -0.49 11.35 24.73
CA TYR A 363 0.50 10.67 23.91
C TYR A 363 1.78 11.48 23.71
N HIS A 364 2.85 10.79 23.36
CA HIS A 364 4.08 11.36 22.86
C HIS A 364 4.55 10.56 21.64
N ASP A 365 4.72 11.25 20.51
CA ASP A 365 5.29 10.68 19.29
C ASP A 365 6.16 11.73 18.60
N PRO A 366 7.46 11.45 18.34
CA PRO A 366 8.37 12.45 17.74
C PRO A 366 8.02 12.80 16.29
N ASN A 367 7.24 11.95 15.61
CA ASN A 367 6.88 12.15 14.21
C ASN A 367 5.46 12.72 14.03
N ILE A 368 4.64 12.71 15.08
CA ILE A 368 3.23 13.10 15.02
C ILE A 368 2.99 14.27 16.00
N ASN A 369 2.88 15.46 15.46
CA ASN A 369 2.68 16.68 16.26
C ASN A 369 1.21 16.90 16.66
N ASP A 370 0.27 16.47 15.82
CA ASP A 370 -1.17 16.66 16.03
C ASP A 370 -1.91 15.41 15.55
N ALA A 371 -2.36 14.61 16.49
CA ALA A 371 -3.19 13.44 16.21
C ALA A 371 -4.66 13.89 16.07
N LYS A 372 -4.98 14.54 14.96
CA LYS A 372 -6.39 14.60 14.55
C LYS A 372 -6.81 13.18 14.25
N ALA A 373 -7.74 12.68 15.06
CA ALA A 373 -8.28 11.34 14.89
C ALA A 373 -8.76 11.17 13.44
N VAL A 374 -8.04 10.42 12.64
CA VAL A 374 -8.50 9.96 11.34
C VAL A 374 -9.42 8.77 11.63
N SER A 375 -10.58 9.10 12.17
CA SER A 375 -11.65 8.14 12.37
C SER A 375 -12.32 7.88 11.04
N TYR A 376 -12.12 6.73 10.47
CA TYR A 376 -12.95 6.22 9.35
C TYR A 376 -14.33 5.72 9.80
N THR A 377 -14.67 5.79 11.09
CA THR A 377 -16.03 5.48 11.58
C THR A 377 -16.34 6.30 12.82
N HIS A 378 -17.27 7.27 12.69
CA HIS A 378 -18.12 7.83 13.75
C HIS A 378 -17.49 8.21 15.11
N LEU A 379 -16.36 8.94 15.13
CA LEU A 379 -16.01 9.76 16.28
C LEU A 379 -16.29 11.23 15.94
N ARG A 380 -17.07 11.89 16.81
CA ARG A 380 -17.44 13.30 16.65
C ARG A 380 -16.18 14.15 16.58
N ALA A 381 -16.14 15.04 15.61
CA ALA A 381 -15.02 15.88 15.18
C ALA A 381 -14.53 16.93 16.21
N HIS A 382 -14.48 16.65 17.52
CA HIS A 382 -14.13 17.66 18.50
C HIS A 382 -13.21 17.22 19.65
N GLU A 383 -12.47 16.11 19.53
CA GLU A 383 -11.60 15.73 20.63
C GLU A 383 -10.15 15.54 20.16
N THR A 384 -9.35 16.58 20.39
CA THR A 384 -7.89 16.54 20.27
C THR A 384 -7.31 15.73 21.43
N PHE A 385 -6.40 14.82 21.12
CA PHE A 385 -5.51 14.24 22.12
C PHE A 385 -4.49 15.35 22.52
N HIS A 386 -4.48 15.72 23.77
CA HIS A 386 -3.46 16.57 24.38
C HIS A 386 -2.42 15.73 25.06
#